data_74540084242a95d15df098ef14158030
#
_entry.id   74540084242a95d15df098ef14158030
#
_cell.length_a   1.000
_cell.length_b   1.000
_cell.length_c   1.000
_cell.angle_alpha   90.00
_cell.angle_beta   90.00
_cell.angle_gamma   90.00
#
_symmetry.space_group_name_H-M   'P 1'
#
loop_
_entity.id
_entity.type
_entity.pdbx_description
1 polymer ?
#
loop_
_entity_poly.entity_id
_entity_poly.type
_entity_poly.pdbx_seq_one_letter_code
_entity_poly.pdbx_strand_id
1 'polypeptide(L)'
;MLSARAVAGVLVGIAVLVAATARAGGDWNDTQIKWRKYEEGLGAAKTEKKPICLIFYTEWCPHCANYSLVFHDPKVVDMTKRFVMIRLDKDKETDLSKKYAPDGEYIPRTFFLSSAGVLDADIHAPREQYKYFYDEKTPASVLAGMEEASKKLR
;
A
#
# COMPACT_ATOMS: atom_id res chain seq x y z
N MET A 1 -23.95 -17.18 -69.67
CA MET A 1 -22.97 -16.26 -69.19
C MET A 1 -23.45 -15.67 -67.87
N LEU A 2 -23.09 -16.27 -66.74
CA LEU A 2 -23.44 -15.77 -65.41
C LEU A 2 -22.18 -15.12 -64.75
N SER A 3 -22.26 -13.83 -64.53
CA SER A 3 -21.19 -13.05 -63.90
C SER A 3 -21.30 -13.16 -62.38
N ALA A 4 -20.32 -13.80 -61.75
CA ALA A 4 -20.22 -13.87 -60.29
C ALA A 4 -19.61 -12.54 -59.75
N ARG A 5 -20.39 -11.76 -59.01
CA ARG A 5 -19.92 -10.60 -58.26
C ARG A 5 -19.37 -11.05 -56.91
N ALA A 6 -18.08 -10.97 -56.72
CA ALA A 6 -17.44 -11.15 -55.43
C ALA A 6 -17.72 -9.94 -54.52
N VAL A 7 -18.37 -10.18 -53.41
CA VAL A 7 -18.56 -9.18 -52.35
C VAL A 7 -17.38 -9.31 -51.39
N ALA A 8 -16.48 -8.33 -51.45
CA ALA A 8 -15.38 -8.22 -50.47
C ALA A 8 -15.92 -7.63 -49.16
N GLY A 9 -16.05 -8.49 -48.15
CA GLY A 9 -16.40 -8.04 -46.79
C GLY A 9 -15.21 -7.39 -46.11
N VAL A 10 -15.31 -6.11 -45.79
CA VAL A 10 -14.33 -5.37 -44.98
C VAL A 10 -14.65 -5.66 -43.52
N LEU A 11 -13.80 -6.47 -42.85
CA LEU A 11 -13.82 -6.65 -41.41
C LEU A 11 -13.16 -5.44 -40.75
N VAL A 12 -13.98 -4.53 -40.22
CA VAL A 12 -13.50 -3.45 -39.38
C VAL A 12 -13.25 -4.04 -37.98
N GLY A 13 -11.98 -4.30 -37.66
CA GLY A 13 -11.56 -4.69 -36.33
C GLY A 13 -11.66 -3.49 -35.38
N ILE A 14 -12.61 -3.55 -34.45
CA ILE A 14 -12.68 -2.57 -33.35
C ILE A 14 -11.60 -2.92 -32.33
N ALA A 15 -10.50 -2.18 -32.35
CA ALA A 15 -9.50 -2.25 -31.28
C ALA A 15 -10.08 -1.58 -30.03
N VAL A 16 -10.49 -2.36 -29.03
CA VAL A 16 -10.87 -1.85 -27.72
C VAL A 16 -9.60 -1.44 -27.00
N LEU A 17 -9.29 -0.15 -27.01
CA LEU A 17 -8.26 0.42 -26.11
C LEU A 17 -8.80 0.31 -24.67
N VAL A 18 -8.32 -0.67 -23.93
CA VAL A 18 -8.48 -0.69 -22.47
C VAL A 18 -7.53 0.38 -21.91
N ALA A 19 -8.04 1.58 -21.71
CA ALA A 19 -7.33 2.60 -20.96
C ALA A 19 -7.19 2.10 -19.51
N ALA A 20 -5.95 1.75 -19.12
CA ALA A 20 -5.63 1.53 -17.72
C ALA A 20 -5.84 2.85 -16.98
N THR A 21 -6.97 3.00 -16.30
CA THR A 21 -7.22 4.14 -15.42
C THR A 21 -6.22 4.04 -14.28
N ALA A 22 -5.21 4.94 -14.27
CA ALA A 22 -4.34 5.11 -13.11
C ALA A 22 -5.23 5.35 -11.90
N ARG A 23 -5.20 4.45 -10.92
CA ARG A 23 -5.97 4.59 -9.68
C ARG A 23 -5.45 5.81 -8.94
N ALA A 24 -6.34 6.76 -8.66
CA ALA A 24 -6.06 7.82 -7.72
C ALA A 24 -5.59 7.18 -6.40
N GLY A 25 -4.52 7.72 -5.78
CA GLY A 25 -3.93 7.16 -4.56
C GLY A 25 -2.98 5.97 -4.74
N GLY A 26 -2.76 5.52 -6.00
CA GLY A 26 -1.78 4.50 -6.34
C GLY A 26 -2.32 3.08 -6.45
N ASP A 27 -1.44 2.17 -6.87
CA ASP A 27 -1.68 0.73 -6.93
C ASP A 27 -0.96 0.04 -5.76
N TRP A 28 -1.70 -0.29 -4.72
CA TRP A 28 -1.20 -0.88 -3.48
C TRP A 28 -1.10 -2.41 -3.53
N ASN A 29 -1.15 -3.01 -4.71
CA ASN A 29 -1.04 -4.45 -4.90
C ASN A 29 -2.10 -5.26 -4.12
N ASP A 30 -3.36 -4.82 -4.22
CA ASP A 30 -4.49 -5.46 -3.52
C ASP A 30 -4.70 -6.93 -3.93
N THR A 31 -4.08 -7.38 -5.02
CA THR A 31 -4.14 -8.78 -5.48
C THR A 31 -3.23 -9.73 -4.70
N GLN A 32 -2.11 -9.23 -4.19
CA GLN A 32 -1.12 -10.03 -3.45
C GLN A 32 -1.04 -9.68 -1.97
N ILE A 33 -1.47 -8.47 -1.58
CA ILE A 33 -1.41 -7.99 -0.19
C ILE A 33 -2.83 -7.81 0.32
N LYS A 34 -3.16 -8.49 1.42
CA LYS A 34 -4.45 -8.33 2.09
C LYS A 34 -4.44 -7.08 2.99
N TRP A 35 -4.89 -5.96 2.46
CA TRP A 35 -5.10 -4.75 3.22
C TRP A 35 -6.38 -4.83 4.06
N ARG A 36 -6.31 -4.43 5.32
CA ARG A 36 -7.41 -4.45 6.26
C ARG A 36 -7.79 -3.04 6.70
N LYS A 37 -9.00 -2.88 7.18
CA LYS A 37 -9.44 -1.72 7.95
C LYS A 37 -8.87 -1.79 9.36
N TYR A 38 -8.91 -0.68 10.11
CA TYR A 38 -8.24 -0.57 11.39
C TYR A 38 -8.69 -1.62 12.40
N GLU A 39 -9.97 -1.67 12.74
CA GLU A 39 -10.49 -2.61 13.75
C GLU A 39 -10.35 -4.08 13.33
N GLU A 40 -10.61 -4.38 12.07
CA GLU A 40 -10.37 -5.71 11.51
C GLU A 40 -8.90 -6.12 11.66
N GLY A 41 -8.00 -5.19 11.35
CA GLY A 41 -6.56 -5.42 11.44
C GLY A 41 -6.09 -5.63 12.87
N LEU A 42 -6.57 -4.85 13.83
CA LEU A 42 -6.25 -5.04 15.24
C LEU A 42 -6.72 -6.43 15.74
N GLY A 43 -7.95 -6.83 15.40
CA GLY A 43 -8.47 -8.15 15.75
C GLY A 43 -7.64 -9.28 15.14
N ALA A 44 -7.29 -9.15 13.86
CA ALA A 44 -6.46 -10.13 13.15
C ALA A 44 -5.04 -10.23 13.75
N ALA A 45 -4.40 -9.11 14.05
CA ALA A 45 -3.06 -9.07 14.63
C ALA A 45 -3.00 -9.79 15.97
N LYS A 46 -3.99 -9.56 16.83
CA LYS A 46 -4.11 -10.24 18.12
C LYS A 46 -4.29 -11.74 17.98
N THR A 47 -5.14 -12.18 17.05
CA THR A 47 -5.44 -13.60 16.81
C THR A 47 -4.27 -14.32 16.14
N GLU A 48 -3.65 -13.69 15.13
CA GLU A 48 -2.54 -14.25 14.35
C GLU A 48 -1.19 -14.08 15.06
N LYS A 49 -1.13 -13.30 16.14
CA LYS A 49 0.09 -12.94 16.88
C LYS A 49 1.16 -12.34 15.96
N LYS A 50 0.72 -11.50 15.01
CA LYS A 50 1.59 -10.81 14.06
C LYS A 50 1.67 -9.32 14.37
N PRO A 51 2.83 -8.68 14.18
CA PRO A 51 2.92 -7.23 14.23
C PRO A 51 2.10 -6.60 13.09
N ILE A 52 1.81 -5.32 13.23
CA ILE A 52 1.02 -4.55 12.28
C ILE A 52 1.94 -3.61 11.53
N CYS A 53 1.75 -3.53 10.20
CA CYS A 53 2.23 -2.44 9.37
C CYS A 53 1.03 -1.55 9.02
N LEU A 54 0.98 -0.34 9.59
CA LEU A 54 -0.10 0.62 9.43
C LEU A 54 0.34 1.76 8.52
N ILE A 55 -0.41 2.00 7.44
CA ILE A 55 -0.11 3.04 6.47
C ILE A 55 -1.26 4.02 6.37
N PHE A 56 -0.94 5.32 6.48
CA PHE A 56 -1.85 6.41 6.12
C PHE A 56 -1.51 6.98 4.74
N TYR A 57 -2.51 7.14 3.92
CA TYR A 57 -2.42 7.69 2.56
C TYR A 57 -3.63 8.58 2.27
N THR A 58 -3.68 9.19 1.09
CA THR A 58 -4.91 9.73 0.48
C THR A 58 -4.93 9.43 -1.01
N GLU A 59 -6.12 9.48 -1.61
CA GLU A 59 -6.30 9.19 -3.04
C GLU A 59 -5.70 10.28 -3.95
N TRP A 60 -5.59 11.51 -3.48
CA TRP A 60 -5.07 12.64 -4.25
C TRP A 60 -3.55 12.84 -4.11
N CYS A 61 -2.86 12.09 -3.28
CA CYS A 61 -1.47 12.28 -2.91
C CYS A 61 -0.52 11.61 -3.92
N PRO A 62 0.29 12.37 -4.70
CA PRO A 62 1.23 11.79 -5.66
C PRO A 62 2.36 11.00 -4.99
N HIS A 63 2.84 11.42 -3.82
CA HIS A 63 3.82 10.67 -3.04
C HIS A 63 3.26 9.31 -2.58
N CYS A 64 1.98 9.23 -2.24
CA CYS A 64 1.33 7.97 -1.91
C CYS A 64 1.23 7.04 -3.11
N ALA A 65 0.92 7.59 -4.30
CA ALA A 65 0.90 6.82 -5.53
C ALA A 65 2.29 6.24 -5.86
N ASN A 66 3.35 7.03 -5.72
CA ASN A 66 4.71 6.53 -5.89
C ASN A 66 5.06 5.47 -4.85
N TYR A 67 4.78 5.74 -3.57
CA TYR A 67 5.08 4.80 -2.49
C TYR A 67 4.32 3.47 -2.62
N SER A 68 3.12 3.48 -3.18
CA SER A 68 2.35 2.26 -3.42
C SER A 68 3.10 1.26 -4.32
N LEU A 69 3.92 1.74 -5.25
CA LEU A 69 4.69 0.91 -6.17
C LEU A 69 5.77 0.08 -5.48
N VAL A 70 6.28 0.52 -4.32
CA VAL A 70 7.25 -0.27 -3.52
C VAL A 70 6.65 -1.59 -3.04
N PHE A 71 5.33 -1.66 -2.90
CA PHE A 71 4.59 -2.86 -2.50
C PHE A 71 4.38 -3.88 -3.64
N HIS A 72 4.91 -3.61 -4.82
CA HIS A 72 5.05 -4.57 -5.92
C HIS A 72 6.43 -5.26 -5.94
N ASP A 73 7.41 -4.79 -5.16
CA ASP A 73 8.68 -5.48 -5.03
C ASP A 73 8.49 -6.87 -4.39
N PRO A 74 9.00 -7.96 -4.98
CA PRO A 74 8.79 -9.32 -4.48
C PRO A 74 9.26 -9.53 -3.03
N LYS A 75 10.31 -8.84 -2.60
CA LYS A 75 10.82 -8.94 -1.22
C LYS A 75 9.88 -8.26 -0.24
N VAL A 76 9.31 -7.11 -0.63
CA VAL A 76 8.29 -6.42 0.18
C VAL A 76 7.05 -7.30 0.27
N VAL A 77 6.55 -7.82 -0.84
CA VAL A 77 5.38 -8.73 -0.87
C VAL A 77 5.60 -9.93 0.05
N ASP A 78 6.78 -10.56 0.00
CA ASP A 78 7.09 -11.68 0.90
C ASP A 78 7.13 -11.25 2.36
N MET A 79 7.73 -10.09 2.65
CA MET A 79 7.80 -9.57 4.01
C MET A 79 6.43 -9.22 4.58
N THR A 80 5.46 -8.75 3.77
CA THR A 80 4.09 -8.43 4.24
C THR A 80 3.37 -9.64 4.85
N LYS A 81 3.73 -10.86 4.50
CA LYS A 81 3.16 -12.11 5.06
C LYS A 81 3.44 -12.27 6.56
N ARG A 82 4.46 -11.59 7.08
CA ARG A 82 4.82 -11.57 8.51
C ARG A 82 4.03 -10.55 9.31
N PHE A 83 3.24 -9.70 8.64
CA PHE A 83 2.48 -8.62 9.23
C PHE A 83 0.99 -8.77 8.98
N VAL A 84 0.22 -8.10 9.80
CA VAL A 84 -1.12 -7.67 9.43
C VAL A 84 -0.99 -6.29 8.79
N MET A 85 -1.39 -6.19 7.53
CA MET A 85 -1.28 -4.97 6.75
C MET A 85 -2.56 -4.14 6.89
N ILE A 86 -2.43 -2.89 7.36
CA ILE A 86 -3.55 -1.94 7.49
C ILE A 86 -3.24 -0.72 6.64
N ARG A 87 -4.20 -0.30 5.83
CA ARG A 87 -4.10 0.91 5.02
C ARG A 87 -5.34 1.79 5.21
N LEU A 88 -5.13 3.03 5.61
CA LEU A 88 -6.18 3.96 5.97
C LEU A 88 -6.07 5.25 5.16
N ASP A 89 -7.20 5.69 4.61
CA ASP A 89 -7.32 7.02 4.02
C ASP A 89 -7.40 8.06 5.14
N LYS A 90 -6.40 8.92 5.22
CA LYS A 90 -6.28 9.95 6.25
C LYS A 90 -7.51 10.88 6.31
N ASP A 91 -8.08 11.19 5.15
CA ASP A 91 -9.21 12.12 5.07
C ASP A 91 -10.53 11.47 5.53
N LYS A 92 -10.61 10.14 5.48
CA LYS A 92 -11.75 9.35 5.98
C LYS A 92 -11.58 8.95 7.45
N GLU A 93 -10.34 8.78 7.91
CA GLU A 93 -9.99 8.29 9.25
C GLU A 93 -9.25 9.39 10.05
N THR A 94 -9.85 10.57 10.15
CA THR A 94 -9.23 11.78 10.70
C THR A 94 -8.78 11.62 12.16
N ASP A 95 -9.56 10.96 13.00
CA ASP A 95 -9.22 10.75 14.41
C ASP A 95 -8.06 9.79 14.58
N LEU A 96 -8.04 8.71 13.78
CA LEU A 96 -6.91 7.79 13.74
C LEU A 96 -5.66 8.47 13.18
N SER A 97 -5.80 9.30 12.15
CA SER A 97 -4.68 10.06 11.62
C SER A 97 -4.03 10.96 12.67
N LYS A 98 -4.82 11.66 13.49
CA LYS A 98 -4.33 12.48 14.61
C LYS A 98 -3.71 11.65 15.72
N LYS A 99 -4.31 10.49 16.05
CA LYS A 99 -3.77 9.56 17.05
C LYS A 99 -2.37 9.08 16.70
N TYR A 100 -2.11 8.81 15.42
CA TYR A 100 -0.83 8.36 14.89
C TYR A 100 -0.08 9.50 14.19
N ALA A 101 0.20 10.59 14.90
CA ALA A 101 0.88 11.77 14.37
C ALA A 101 1.97 12.32 15.31
N PRO A 102 2.96 11.48 15.74
CA PRO A 102 3.96 11.92 16.71
C PRO A 102 4.85 13.05 16.19
N ASP A 103 5.00 13.20 14.88
CA ASP A 103 5.80 14.25 14.22
C ASP A 103 5.03 14.97 13.10
N GLY A 104 3.70 14.81 13.04
CA GLY A 104 2.81 15.51 12.11
C GLY A 104 1.89 14.58 11.29
N GLU A 105 0.96 15.20 10.56
CA GLU A 105 -0.06 14.49 9.77
C GLU A 105 0.24 14.48 8.25
N TYR A 106 1.51 14.50 7.87
CA TYR A 106 1.92 14.33 6.47
C TYR A 106 1.58 12.92 5.93
N ILE A 107 1.65 12.72 4.65
CA ILE A 107 1.39 11.44 3.96
C ILE A 107 2.41 11.21 2.83
N PRO A 108 2.76 9.94 2.54
CA PRO A 108 2.39 8.73 3.28
C PRO A 108 3.10 8.63 4.64
N ARG A 109 2.50 7.94 5.61
CA ARG A 109 3.12 7.58 6.89
C ARG A 109 3.00 6.09 7.12
N THR A 110 4.08 5.44 7.51
CA THR A 110 4.09 4.01 7.83
C THR A 110 4.55 3.80 9.26
N PHE A 111 3.76 3.09 10.03
CA PHE A 111 3.99 2.77 11.43
C PHE A 111 4.06 1.27 11.65
N PHE A 112 4.87 0.85 12.60
CA PHE A 112 4.92 -0.53 13.05
C PHE A 112 4.40 -0.64 14.47
N LEU A 113 3.42 -1.52 14.66
CA LEU A 113 2.78 -1.75 15.96
C LEU A 113 2.95 -3.22 16.35
N SER A 114 2.98 -3.47 17.66
CA SER A 114 2.90 -4.84 18.17
C SER A 114 1.57 -5.52 17.80
N SER A 115 1.46 -6.83 18.00
CA SER A 115 0.21 -7.55 17.82
C SER A 115 -0.93 -7.09 18.77
N ALA A 116 -0.58 -6.35 19.82
CA ALA A 116 -1.53 -5.70 20.73
C ALA A 116 -1.95 -4.29 20.25
N GLY A 117 -1.44 -3.80 19.12
CA GLY A 117 -1.74 -2.48 18.57
C GLY A 117 -0.95 -1.33 19.20
N VAL A 118 0.16 -1.62 19.88
CA VAL A 118 1.02 -0.60 20.49
C VAL A 118 2.08 -0.16 19.49
N LEU A 119 2.13 1.15 19.23
CA LEU A 119 3.14 1.76 18.35
C LEU A 119 4.54 1.65 18.96
N ASP A 120 5.50 1.20 18.16
CA ASP A 120 6.92 1.36 18.44
C ASP A 120 7.46 2.58 17.70
N ALA A 121 7.67 3.66 18.42
CA ALA A 121 8.10 4.94 17.86
C ALA A 121 9.57 4.95 17.40
N ASP A 122 10.38 3.99 17.84
CA ASP A 122 11.79 3.89 17.47
C ASP A 122 11.98 3.27 16.07
N ILE A 123 10.97 2.56 15.56
CA ILE A 123 11.00 1.99 14.21
C ILE A 123 10.49 3.01 13.22
N HIS A 124 11.39 3.69 12.54
CA HIS A 124 11.08 4.73 11.57
C HIS A 124 12.11 4.78 10.42
N ALA A 125 11.81 5.55 9.38
CA ALA A 125 12.75 5.76 8.27
C ALA A 125 14.02 6.52 8.78
N PRO A 126 15.17 6.34 8.12
CA PRO A 126 16.43 6.99 8.51
C PRO A 126 16.43 8.49 8.12
N ARG A 127 15.57 9.26 8.77
CA ARG A 127 15.33 10.69 8.51
C ARG A 127 15.24 11.46 9.82
N GLU A 128 15.68 12.70 9.81
CA GLU A 128 15.56 13.60 10.96
C GLU A 128 14.15 14.20 11.06
N GLN A 129 13.53 14.50 9.93
CA GLN A 129 12.17 15.01 9.82
C GLN A 129 11.29 14.05 9.03
N TYR A 130 9.99 14.09 9.26
CA TYR A 130 9.03 13.17 8.62
C TYR A 130 9.44 11.71 8.81
N LYS A 131 9.72 11.33 10.04
CA LYS A 131 10.34 10.05 10.41
C LYS A 131 9.60 8.82 9.90
N TYR A 132 8.29 8.93 9.70
CA TYR A 132 7.45 7.81 9.21
C TYR A 132 7.18 7.85 7.71
N PHE A 133 7.86 8.76 6.98
CA PHE A 133 7.84 8.80 5.52
C PHE A 133 9.02 7.98 4.98
N TYR A 134 8.75 6.76 4.57
CA TYR A 134 9.74 5.88 3.94
C TYR A 134 9.99 6.26 2.48
N ASP A 135 11.11 5.81 1.91
CA ASP A 135 11.47 6.14 0.53
C ASP A 135 10.40 5.60 -0.44
N GLU A 136 9.88 6.50 -1.28
CA GLU A 136 8.86 6.18 -2.28
C GLU A 136 9.43 5.67 -3.61
N LYS A 137 10.76 5.73 -3.78
CA LYS A 137 11.43 5.35 -5.03
C LYS A 137 12.04 3.96 -4.97
N THR A 138 12.44 3.53 -3.77
CA THR A 138 13.07 2.22 -3.57
C THR A 138 12.47 1.49 -2.37
N PRO A 139 12.43 0.15 -2.39
CA PRO A 139 11.90 -0.63 -1.28
C PRO A 139 12.85 -0.70 -0.06
N ALA A 140 14.10 -0.25 -0.19
CA ALA A 140 15.14 -0.52 0.80
C ALA A 140 14.78 -0.03 2.20
N SER A 141 14.25 1.20 2.34
CA SER A 141 13.97 1.76 3.66
C SER A 141 12.78 1.07 4.35
N VAL A 142 11.70 0.77 3.61
CA VAL A 142 10.55 0.07 4.20
C VAL A 142 10.89 -1.38 4.53
N LEU A 143 11.69 -2.05 3.72
CA LEU A 143 12.20 -3.39 4.02
C LEU A 143 13.01 -3.39 5.32
N ALA A 144 13.92 -2.43 5.51
CA ALA A 144 14.69 -2.31 6.75
C ALA A 144 13.76 -2.13 7.97
N GLY A 145 12.76 -1.26 7.87
CA GLY A 145 11.76 -1.07 8.93
C GLY A 145 10.94 -2.34 9.21
N MET A 146 10.52 -3.05 8.16
CA MET A 146 9.80 -4.32 8.31
C MET A 146 10.69 -5.41 8.93
N GLU A 147 11.96 -5.51 8.55
CA GLU A 147 12.89 -6.45 9.15
C GLU A 147 13.09 -6.19 10.64
N GLU A 148 13.32 -4.93 11.03
CA GLU A 148 13.45 -4.52 12.42
C GLU A 148 12.17 -4.83 13.20
N ALA A 149 11.01 -4.42 12.69
CA ALA A 149 9.70 -4.67 13.32
C ALA A 149 9.43 -6.18 13.48
N SER A 150 9.75 -6.99 12.47
CA SER A 150 9.55 -8.44 12.52
C SER A 150 10.40 -9.15 13.59
N LYS A 151 11.51 -8.55 13.99
CA LYS A 151 12.39 -9.08 15.07
C LYS A 151 11.96 -8.57 16.44
N LYS A 152 11.56 -7.29 16.54
CA LYS A 152 11.33 -6.58 17.80
C LYS A 152 9.89 -6.75 18.32
N LEU A 153 8.90 -6.89 17.43
CA LEU A 153 7.46 -6.82 17.77
C LEU A 153 6.75 -8.18 17.74
N ARG A 154 7.48 -9.27 17.87
CA ARG A 154 6.89 -10.63 17.92
C ARG A 154 6.14 -10.88 19.21
#